data_358a913b5d3fcc70e70c2152c9ff1c6f
#
_entry.id   358a913b5d3fcc70e70c2152c9ff1c6f
#
_cell.length_a   1.000
_cell.length_b   1.000
_cell.length_c   1.000
_cell.angle_alpha   90.00
_cell.angle_beta   90.00
_cell.angle_gamma   90.00
#
_symmetry.space_group_name_H-M   'P 1'
#
loop_
_entity.id
_entity.type
_entity.pdbx_description
1 polymer ?
#
loop_
_entity_poly.entity_id
_entity_poly.type
_entity_poly.pdbx_seq_one_letter_code
_entity_poly.pdbx_strand_id
1 'polypeptide(L)'
;GKVWTGGDLAVAIAAGADWCAAARGFMLSVGCIQALHCNTNFCPAGVATHSKWLQRGLVPDIKAPQVANYHAAVIHDFADVLASCGYENPSELSRKDLMKVVAWHDIRPLSELMPYPWDHAAK
;
A
#
# COMPACT_ATOMS: atom_id res chain seq x y z
N GLY A 1 0.22 5.98 3.29
CA GLY A 1 -0.74 5.93 2.18
C GLY A 1 -0.07 5.64 0.84
N LYS A 2 -0.86 5.56 -0.24
CA LYS A 2 -0.37 5.19 -1.58
C LYS A 2 0.22 3.77 -1.68
N VAL A 3 -0.25 2.87 -0.84
CA VAL A 3 0.09 1.45 -0.90
C VAL A 3 -0.89 0.76 -1.85
N TRP A 4 -0.37 0.11 -2.90
CA TRP A 4 -1.16 -0.57 -3.93
C TRP A 4 -0.75 -2.02 -4.11
N THR A 5 0.54 -2.30 -3.89
CA THR A 5 1.18 -3.60 -4.09
C THR A 5 1.89 -4.04 -2.82
N GLY A 6 2.30 -5.30 -2.77
CA GLY A 6 3.15 -5.81 -1.69
C GLY A 6 4.51 -5.13 -1.66
N GLY A 7 5.06 -4.75 -2.83
CA GLY A 7 6.30 -3.97 -2.90
C GLY A 7 6.17 -2.59 -2.25
N ASP A 8 5.05 -1.87 -2.47
CA ASP A 8 4.81 -0.59 -1.77
C ASP A 8 4.70 -0.79 -0.26
N LEU A 9 4.10 -1.91 0.17
CA LEU A 9 3.98 -2.27 1.58
C LEU A 9 5.37 -2.54 2.18
N ALA A 10 6.22 -3.31 1.49
CA ALA A 10 7.59 -3.60 1.92
C ALA A 10 8.42 -2.32 2.07
N VAL A 11 8.35 -1.41 1.10
CA VAL A 11 9.03 -0.10 1.17
C VAL A 11 8.54 0.71 2.36
N ALA A 12 7.23 0.74 2.63
CA ALA A 12 6.69 1.49 3.75
C ALA A 12 7.15 0.92 5.10
N ILE A 13 7.12 -0.40 5.27
CA ILE A 13 7.58 -1.09 6.49
C ILE A 13 9.10 -0.90 6.67
N ALA A 14 9.89 -1.14 5.62
CA ALA A 14 11.33 -0.92 5.66
C ALA A 14 11.71 0.55 5.97
N ALA A 15 10.89 1.52 5.55
CA ALA A 15 11.06 2.93 5.92
C ALA A 15 10.72 3.22 7.40
N GLY A 16 10.09 2.29 8.11
CA GLY A 16 9.78 2.37 9.54
C GLY A 16 8.30 2.54 9.87
N ALA A 17 7.40 2.08 9.00
CA ALA A 17 5.97 2.03 9.30
C ALA A 17 5.64 0.75 10.08
N ASP A 18 4.91 0.88 11.19
CA ASP A 18 4.38 -0.27 11.94
C ASP A 18 3.15 -0.86 11.25
N TRP A 19 2.40 -0.04 10.51
CA TRP A 19 1.21 -0.43 9.76
C TRP A 19 0.97 0.52 8.59
N CYS A 20 0.20 0.07 7.59
CA CYS A 20 -0.10 0.83 6.39
C CYS A 20 -1.60 0.94 6.15
N ALA A 21 -2.06 2.14 5.80
CA ALA A 21 -3.42 2.37 5.34
C ALA A 21 -3.44 2.43 3.80
N ALA A 22 -4.19 1.54 3.18
CA ALA A 22 -4.40 1.49 1.74
C ALA A 22 -5.85 1.83 1.42
N ALA A 23 -6.10 2.93 0.71
CA ALA A 23 -7.45 3.35 0.35
C ALA A 23 -7.76 3.09 -1.12
N ARG A 24 -6.96 3.63 -2.04
CA ARG A 24 -7.29 3.58 -3.49
C ARG A 24 -7.30 2.19 -4.07
N GLY A 25 -6.37 1.33 -3.70
CA GLY A 25 -6.34 -0.05 -4.16
C GLY A 25 -7.64 -0.78 -3.79
N PHE A 26 -8.08 -0.66 -2.55
CA PHE A 26 -9.35 -1.23 -2.10
C PHE A 26 -10.56 -0.56 -2.75
N MET A 27 -10.54 0.75 -3.00
CA MET A 27 -11.61 1.40 -3.76
C MET A 27 -11.71 0.86 -5.19
N LEU A 28 -10.58 0.63 -5.86
CA LEU A 28 -10.56 0.05 -7.21
C LEU A 28 -11.06 -1.40 -7.21
N SER A 29 -10.67 -2.20 -6.21
CA SER A 29 -11.14 -3.59 -6.08
C SER A 29 -12.65 -3.69 -5.86
N VAL A 30 -13.26 -2.68 -5.23
CA VAL A 30 -14.74 -2.57 -5.11
C VAL A 30 -15.39 -2.16 -6.43
N GLY A 31 -14.63 -1.62 -7.39
CA GLY A 31 -15.12 -1.20 -8.70
C GLY A 31 -15.16 0.32 -8.91
N CYS A 32 -14.37 1.08 -8.17
CA CYS A 32 -14.20 2.51 -8.43
C CYS A 32 -13.57 2.73 -9.81
N ILE A 33 -14.18 3.58 -10.62
CA ILE A 33 -13.71 3.94 -11.98
C ILE A 33 -12.96 5.29 -12.02
N GLN A 34 -12.61 5.83 -10.86
CA GLN A 34 -11.92 7.13 -10.73
C GLN A 34 -12.67 8.31 -11.38
N ALA A 35 -13.99 8.32 -11.32
CA ALA A 35 -14.82 9.39 -11.90
C ALA A 35 -14.68 10.75 -11.19
N LEU A 36 -13.94 10.81 -10.07
CA LEU A 36 -13.67 12.02 -9.28
C LEU A 36 -14.92 12.76 -8.76
N HIS A 37 -16.05 12.06 -8.66
CA HIS A 37 -17.32 12.58 -8.13
C HIS A 37 -17.59 12.16 -6.68
N CYS A 38 -16.56 11.81 -5.90
CA CYS A 38 -16.71 11.25 -4.55
C CYS A 38 -17.39 12.20 -3.56
N ASN A 39 -17.20 13.51 -3.73
CA ASN A 39 -17.75 14.56 -2.85
C ASN A 39 -19.10 15.12 -3.32
N THR A 40 -19.63 14.65 -4.45
CA THR A 40 -20.85 15.23 -5.07
C THR A 40 -22.11 14.43 -4.80
N ASN A 41 -21.99 13.24 -4.20
CA ASN A 41 -23.05 12.26 -4.05
C ASN A 41 -23.53 11.61 -5.40
N PHE A 42 -22.83 11.88 -6.51
CA PHE A 42 -23.13 11.35 -7.84
C PHE A 42 -22.06 10.34 -8.33
N CYS A 43 -21.51 9.54 -7.40
CA CYS A 43 -20.55 8.50 -7.78
C CYS A 43 -21.22 7.45 -8.68
N PRO A 44 -20.80 7.32 -9.96
CA PRO A 44 -21.45 6.41 -10.90
C PRO A 44 -21.21 4.92 -10.57
N ALA A 45 -20.14 4.61 -9.82
CA ALA A 45 -19.83 3.26 -9.38
C ALA A 45 -20.57 2.85 -8.09
N GLY A 46 -21.37 3.72 -7.50
CA GLY A 46 -22.12 3.45 -6.27
C GLY A 46 -21.31 3.43 -4.98
N VAL A 47 -19.99 3.65 -5.05
CA VAL A 47 -19.08 3.51 -3.90
C VAL A 47 -19.18 4.69 -2.93
N ALA A 48 -19.26 5.92 -3.45
CA ALA A 48 -19.28 7.16 -2.66
C ALA A 48 -20.58 7.95 -2.94
N THR A 49 -21.73 7.35 -2.61
CA THR A 49 -23.05 7.97 -2.81
C THR A 49 -24.05 7.40 -1.82
N HIS A 50 -25.05 8.21 -1.45
CA HIS A 50 -26.24 7.80 -0.71
C HIS A 50 -27.42 7.46 -1.63
N SER A 51 -27.31 7.69 -2.95
CA SER A 51 -28.35 7.38 -3.92
C SER A 51 -28.56 5.87 -4.03
N LYS A 52 -29.74 5.40 -3.64
CA LYS A 52 -30.12 3.99 -3.75
C LYS A 52 -30.09 3.47 -5.19
N TRP A 53 -30.31 4.35 -6.16
CA TRP A 53 -30.22 4.02 -7.57
C TRP A 53 -28.77 3.72 -7.99
N LEU A 54 -27.85 4.57 -7.64
CA LEU A 54 -26.43 4.40 -7.98
C LEU A 54 -25.79 3.23 -7.22
N GLN A 55 -26.21 3.00 -5.96
CA GLN A 55 -25.74 1.86 -5.16
C GLN A 55 -26.13 0.48 -5.70
N ARG A 56 -27.06 0.38 -6.63
CA ARG A 56 -27.47 -0.92 -7.24
C ARG A 56 -26.31 -1.66 -7.92
N GLY A 57 -25.32 -0.93 -8.43
CA GLY A 57 -24.10 -1.51 -9.02
C GLY A 57 -23.11 -2.09 -8.01
N LEU A 58 -23.28 -1.74 -6.74
CA LEU A 58 -22.45 -2.20 -5.64
C LEU A 58 -23.09 -3.42 -4.97
N VAL A 59 -22.96 -4.58 -5.60
CA VAL A 59 -23.53 -5.85 -5.10
C VAL A 59 -22.52 -6.50 -4.15
N PRO A 60 -22.78 -6.58 -2.82
CA PRO A 60 -21.83 -7.07 -1.83
C PRO A 60 -21.29 -8.47 -2.13
N ASP A 61 -22.16 -9.40 -2.52
CA ASP A 61 -21.81 -10.80 -2.80
C ASP A 61 -20.81 -10.94 -3.97
N ILE A 62 -20.82 -9.97 -4.90
CA ILE A 62 -19.87 -9.91 -6.01
C ILE A 62 -18.60 -9.16 -5.60
N LYS A 63 -18.75 -8.06 -4.85
CA LYS A 63 -17.65 -7.15 -4.52
C LYS A 63 -16.78 -7.66 -3.38
N ALA A 64 -17.35 -8.36 -2.41
CA ALA A 64 -16.58 -8.87 -1.28
C ALA A 64 -15.48 -9.87 -1.70
N PRO A 65 -15.73 -10.86 -2.58
CA PRO A 65 -14.67 -11.71 -3.12
C PRO A 65 -13.59 -10.94 -3.88
N GLN A 66 -13.97 -9.90 -4.65
CA GLN A 66 -12.98 -9.07 -5.37
C GLN A 66 -12.03 -8.34 -4.41
N VAL A 67 -12.56 -7.79 -3.31
CA VAL A 67 -11.76 -7.14 -2.26
C VAL A 67 -10.86 -8.16 -1.56
N ALA A 68 -11.40 -9.33 -1.21
CA ALA A 68 -10.64 -10.40 -0.56
C ALA A 68 -9.48 -10.88 -1.45
N ASN A 69 -9.73 -11.10 -2.74
CA ASN A 69 -8.71 -11.52 -3.71
C ASN A 69 -7.62 -10.46 -3.86
N TYR A 70 -7.99 -9.18 -3.95
CA TYR A 70 -7.01 -8.08 -4.01
C TYR A 70 -6.15 -8.05 -2.74
N HIS A 71 -6.77 -8.15 -1.56
CA HIS A 71 -6.02 -8.18 -0.30
C HIS A 71 -5.07 -9.37 -0.25
N ALA A 72 -5.54 -10.59 -0.58
CA ALA A 72 -4.71 -11.78 -0.60
C ALA A 72 -3.53 -11.64 -1.57
N ALA A 73 -3.76 -11.05 -2.76
CA ALA A 73 -2.69 -10.82 -3.73
C ALA A 73 -1.63 -9.83 -3.21
N VAL A 74 -2.04 -8.75 -2.54
CA VAL A 74 -1.10 -7.78 -1.94
C VAL A 74 -0.26 -8.45 -0.84
N ILE A 75 -0.88 -9.28 0.00
CA ILE A 75 -0.14 -9.99 1.06
C ILE A 75 0.80 -11.04 0.49
N HIS A 76 0.38 -11.77 -0.55
CA HIS A 76 1.24 -12.75 -1.23
C HIS A 76 2.45 -12.06 -1.89
N ASP A 77 2.22 -10.98 -2.64
CA ASP A 77 3.28 -10.16 -3.26
C ASP A 77 4.25 -9.60 -2.20
N PHE A 78 3.74 -9.17 -1.06
CA PHE A 78 4.57 -8.74 0.07
C PHE A 78 5.43 -9.89 0.64
N ALA A 79 4.84 -11.08 0.81
CA ALA A 79 5.56 -12.25 1.30
C ALA A 79 6.67 -12.67 0.33
N ASP A 80 6.44 -12.60 -0.99
CA ASP A 80 7.45 -12.89 -2.00
C ASP A 80 8.61 -11.90 -1.93
N VAL A 81 8.33 -10.60 -1.75
CA VAL A 81 9.37 -9.59 -1.55
C VAL A 81 10.18 -9.88 -0.28
N LEU A 82 9.51 -10.20 0.82
CA LEU A 82 10.15 -10.52 2.10
C LEU A 82 11.07 -11.73 1.97
N ALA A 83 10.57 -12.81 1.36
CA ALA A 83 11.34 -14.04 1.10
C ALA A 83 12.54 -13.77 0.18
N SER A 84 12.39 -12.90 -0.82
CA SER A 84 13.48 -12.49 -1.72
C SER A 84 14.60 -11.74 -1.00
N CYS A 85 14.27 -11.06 0.10
CA CYS A 85 15.24 -10.43 0.99
C CYS A 85 15.89 -11.43 1.98
N GLY A 86 15.39 -12.66 2.04
CA GLY A 86 15.85 -13.70 2.97
C GLY A 86 15.27 -13.54 4.39
N TYR A 87 14.15 -12.84 4.53
CA TYR A 87 13.47 -12.57 5.80
C TYR A 87 12.23 -13.44 5.98
N GLU A 88 11.92 -13.77 7.23
CA GLU A 88 10.72 -14.49 7.61
C GLU A 88 9.65 -13.58 8.23
N ASN A 89 10.09 -12.45 8.82
CA ASN A 89 9.21 -11.53 9.51
C ASN A 89 9.30 -10.11 8.94
N PRO A 90 8.16 -9.40 8.81
CA PRO A 90 8.14 -8.00 8.37
C PRO A 90 9.00 -7.06 9.21
N SER A 91 9.19 -7.37 10.52
CA SER A 91 9.99 -6.57 11.45
C SER A 91 11.50 -6.63 11.17
N GLU A 92 11.95 -7.53 10.31
CA GLU A 92 13.34 -7.63 9.90
C GLU A 92 13.70 -6.60 8.82
N LEU A 93 12.68 -6.13 8.06
CA LEU A 93 12.86 -5.06 7.09
C LEU A 93 13.28 -3.76 7.76
N SER A 94 14.25 -3.11 7.18
CA SER A 94 14.82 -1.87 7.71
C SER A 94 15.23 -0.91 6.59
N ARG A 95 15.59 0.31 6.95
CA ARG A 95 16.13 1.30 5.99
C ARG A 95 17.42 0.88 5.31
N LYS A 96 18.11 -0.15 5.80
CA LYS A 96 19.30 -0.73 5.16
C LYS A 96 18.95 -1.49 3.88
N ASP A 97 17.74 -2.03 3.81
CA ASP A 97 17.26 -2.81 2.68
C ASP A 97 16.73 -1.92 1.54
N LEU A 98 16.56 -0.63 1.80
CA LEU A 98 16.13 0.35 0.81
C LEU A 98 17.32 1.09 0.22
N MET A 99 17.53 0.90 -1.09
CA MET A 99 18.56 1.62 -1.82
C MET A 99 17.95 2.79 -2.59
N LYS A 100 18.56 3.96 -2.47
CA LYS A 100 18.15 5.18 -3.19
C LYS A 100 19.23 5.60 -4.18
N VAL A 101 18.83 5.80 -5.43
CA VAL A 101 19.68 6.47 -6.42
C VAL A 101 19.69 7.97 -6.08
N VAL A 102 20.83 8.47 -5.65
CA VAL A 102 21.04 9.88 -5.26
C VAL A 102 21.49 10.69 -6.47
N ALA A 103 22.40 10.13 -7.26
CA ALA A 103 22.91 10.72 -8.49
C ALA A 103 23.33 9.62 -9.47
N TRP A 104 23.75 9.99 -10.65
CA TRP A 104 24.34 9.05 -11.61
C TRP A 104 25.58 8.40 -10.97
N HIS A 105 25.57 7.06 -10.90
CA HIS A 105 26.59 6.25 -10.23
C HIS A 105 26.69 6.38 -8.69
N ASP A 106 25.73 7.01 -8.02
CA ASP A 106 25.68 7.10 -6.56
C ASP A 106 24.38 6.47 -6.05
N ILE A 107 24.48 5.27 -5.49
CA ILE A 107 23.38 4.51 -4.88
C ILE A 107 23.74 4.31 -3.40
N ARG A 108 22.85 4.76 -2.52
CA ARG A 108 23.08 4.68 -1.06
C ARG A 108 21.91 4.04 -0.35
N PRO A 109 22.16 3.32 0.75
CA PRO A 109 21.10 2.83 1.61
C PRO A 109 20.35 3.99 2.28
N LEU A 110 19.04 3.83 2.44
CA LEU A 110 18.20 4.86 3.05
C LEU A 110 18.61 5.13 4.52
N SER A 111 19.19 4.14 5.20
CA SER A 111 19.72 4.28 6.57
C SER A 111 20.83 5.33 6.68
N GLU A 112 21.63 5.55 5.63
CA GLU A 112 22.63 6.61 5.61
C GLU A 112 22.02 7.98 5.33
N LEU A 113 21.05 8.03 4.43
CA LEU A 113 20.43 9.29 4.00
C LEU A 113 19.40 9.81 4.99
N MET A 114 18.72 8.90 5.67
CA MET A 114 17.64 9.19 6.61
C MET A 114 17.71 8.21 7.79
N PRO A 115 18.72 8.34 8.68
CA PRO A 115 18.80 7.49 9.86
C PRO A 115 17.61 7.71 10.78
N TYR A 116 17.31 6.73 11.64
CA TYR A 116 16.29 6.93 12.66
C TYR A 116 16.76 7.96 13.70
N PRO A 117 15.85 8.77 14.26
CA PRO A 117 16.22 9.78 15.26
C PRO A 117 16.94 9.20 16.48
N TRP A 118 16.61 7.96 16.87
CA TRP A 118 17.24 7.26 17.98
C TRP A 118 18.63 6.68 17.65
N ASP A 119 19.00 6.55 16.38
CA ASP A 119 20.35 6.10 16.00
C ASP A 119 21.43 7.14 16.34
N HIS A 120 21.02 8.39 16.56
CA HIS A 120 21.90 9.47 17.00
C HIS A 120 22.04 9.58 18.54
N ALA A 121 21.17 8.91 19.30
CA ALA A 121 21.18 8.96 20.77
C ALA A 121 22.24 8.05 21.40
N ALA A 122 22.93 7.23 20.61
CA ALA A 122 23.93 6.26 21.06
C ALA A 122 25.40 6.71 20.86
N LYS A 123 25.65 8.03 20.75
CA LYS A 123 27.01 8.59 20.67
C LYS A 123 27.31 9.43 21.89
#